data_1218e0ebc1b5ad6ef929afee750a8bd2
#
_entry.id   1218e0ebc1b5ad6ef929afee750a8bd2
#
_cell.length_a   1.000
_cell.length_b   1.000
_cell.length_c   1.000
_cell.angle_alpha   90.00
_cell.angle_beta   90.00
_cell.angle_gamma   90.00
#
_symmetry.space_group_name_H-M   'P 1'
#
loop_
_entity.id
_entity.type
_entity.pdbx_description
1 polymer ?
#
loop_
_entity_poly.entity_id
_entity_poly.type
_entity_poly.pdbx_seq_one_letter_code
_entity_poly.pdbx_strand_id
1 'polypeptide(L)'
;LNGTLGLNLWFNDNIGMTVQSSYKHAFEDYLAKHFQHTVGLAIKFGGKDTDSDGIYDKDDACPDVPGLAAFNGCPDSDGDGIEDSKDDCPNEAGLAEFNGCPDSDGDGVADKNDNCPTVAGLKALAGCPDADGDGVADKDDNCPNEAGPAANNGCPWKDSDGDGVLDKDDKCPNEAGTVANNGCPEVKPAPEVMKQLNDYARTILFDSGKSSFQKQTDKVLQAMVAIFKEYPQADFSIEGHTDSDGSASSNQLLSERRANAVRDYL
;
A
#
# COMPACT_ATOMS: atom_id res chain seq x y z
N LEU A 1 -82.40 19.17 -16.92
CA LEU A 1 -80.93 19.25 -16.83
C LEU A 1 -80.56 20.37 -15.89
N ASN A 2 -79.78 20.07 -14.81
CA ASN A 2 -79.24 21.06 -13.90
C ASN A 2 -77.77 21.31 -14.28
N GLY A 3 -77.43 22.53 -14.61
CA GLY A 3 -76.03 22.93 -14.92
C GLY A 3 -75.54 23.91 -13.81
N THR A 4 -74.32 23.70 -13.37
CA THR A 4 -73.65 24.59 -12.39
C THR A 4 -72.32 25.05 -12.94
N LEU A 5 -72.05 26.34 -12.86
CA LEU A 5 -70.82 26.98 -13.16
C LEU A 5 -70.33 27.65 -11.85
N GLY A 6 -69.09 27.38 -11.46
CA GLY A 6 -68.51 27.99 -10.24
C GLY A 6 -67.13 28.54 -10.50
N LEU A 7 -66.77 29.62 -9.85
CA LEU A 7 -65.46 30.26 -9.85
C LEU A 7 -64.99 30.38 -8.40
N ASN A 8 -63.80 29.94 -8.12
CA ASN A 8 -63.14 30.17 -6.83
C ASN A 8 -62.05 31.25 -7.00
N LEU A 9 -62.14 32.28 -6.19
CA LEU A 9 -61.16 33.37 -6.13
C LEU A 9 -60.44 33.27 -4.79
N TRP A 10 -59.14 32.96 -4.82
CA TRP A 10 -58.31 32.83 -3.62
C TRP A 10 -57.66 34.18 -3.28
N PHE A 11 -57.79 34.68 -2.05
CA PHE A 11 -57.17 35.92 -1.58
C PHE A 11 -55.79 35.66 -0.94
N ASN A 12 -55.59 34.44 -0.43
CA ASN A 12 -54.33 33.86 0.03
C ASN A 12 -54.45 32.35 -0.02
N ASP A 13 -53.39 31.60 0.41
CA ASP A 13 -53.33 30.16 0.33
C ASP A 13 -54.49 29.42 1.02
N ASN A 14 -55.15 30.08 1.99
CA ASN A 14 -56.14 29.44 2.86
C ASN A 14 -57.55 30.05 2.81
N ILE A 15 -57.72 31.25 2.26
CA ILE A 15 -59.00 31.94 2.25
C ILE A 15 -59.35 32.41 0.82
N GLY A 16 -60.49 31.99 0.37
CA GLY A 16 -61.04 32.37 -0.93
C GLY A 16 -62.52 32.61 -0.89
N MET A 17 -63.07 33.12 -2.00
CA MET A 17 -64.47 33.27 -2.25
C MET A 17 -64.90 32.34 -3.37
N THR A 18 -65.96 31.59 -3.15
CA THR A 18 -66.62 30.80 -4.17
C THR A 18 -67.85 31.55 -4.67
N VAL A 19 -67.94 31.76 -5.98
CA VAL A 19 -69.14 32.27 -6.65
C VAL A 19 -69.67 31.19 -7.57
N GLN A 20 -70.88 30.79 -7.37
CA GLN A 20 -71.50 29.70 -8.13
C GLN A 20 -72.84 30.14 -8.69
N SER A 21 -73.12 29.80 -9.94
CA SER A 21 -74.38 29.98 -10.60
C SER A 21 -74.90 28.64 -11.07
N SER A 22 -76.08 28.25 -10.60
CA SER A 22 -76.73 27.00 -10.98
C SER A 22 -78.04 27.27 -11.68
N TYR A 23 -78.23 26.68 -12.86
CA TYR A 23 -79.52 26.63 -13.49
C TYR A 23 -80.31 25.42 -12.97
N LYS A 24 -81.48 25.69 -12.38
CA LYS A 24 -82.42 24.68 -11.89
C LYS A 24 -83.54 24.53 -12.88
N HIS A 25 -83.58 23.38 -13.56
CA HIS A 25 -84.69 23.02 -14.47
C HIS A 25 -85.73 22.20 -13.71
N ALA A 26 -86.92 22.69 -13.65
CA ALA A 26 -88.05 21.94 -13.10
C ALA A 26 -88.62 20.98 -14.17
N PHE A 27 -88.87 19.77 -13.81
CA PHE A 27 -89.40 18.72 -14.69
C PHE A 27 -90.95 18.78 -14.77
N GLU A 28 -91.55 19.47 -13.84
CA GLU A 28 -93.02 19.67 -13.79
C GLU A 28 -93.33 21.10 -14.27
N ASP A 29 -94.39 21.24 -15.11
CA ASP A 29 -94.71 22.46 -15.77
C ASP A 29 -95.21 23.61 -14.83
N TYR A 30 -95.71 23.27 -13.60
CA TYR A 30 -96.13 24.22 -12.59
C TYR A 30 -94.99 24.70 -11.70
N LEU A 31 -93.77 24.18 -11.87
CA LEU A 31 -92.62 24.65 -11.08
C LEU A 31 -91.74 25.62 -11.85
N ALA A 32 -91.26 26.64 -11.19
CA ALA A 32 -90.48 27.70 -11.81
C ALA A 32 -89.04 27.22 -12.12
N LYS A 33 -88.60 27.42 -13.38
CA LYS A 33 -87.22 27.30 -13.77
C LYS A 33 -86.50 28.60 -13.36
N HIS A 34 -85.34 28.45 -12.62
CA HIS A 34 -84.72 29.66 -12.11
C HIS A 34 -83.17 29.46 -12.05
N PHE A 35 -82.45 30.54 -12.03
CA PHE A 35 -81.04 30.57 -11.67
C PHE A 35 -80.90 30.78 -10.18
N GLN A 36 -80.05 30.03 -9.57
CA GLN A 36 -79.62 30.21 -8.17
C GLN A 36 -78.16 30.63 -8.20
N HIS A 37 -77.89 31.79 -7.59
CA HIS A 37 -76.57 32.32 -7.39
C HIS A 37 -76.19 32.13 -5.92
N THR A 38 -74.99 31.60 -5.71
CA THR A 38 -74.46 31.38 -4.36
C THR A 38 -73.10 32.05 -4.27
N VAL A 39 -72.86 32.73 -3.19
CA VAL A 39 -71.54 33.22 -2.83
C VAL A 39 -71.23 32.61 -1.46
N GLY A 40 -70.04 32.05 -1.38
CA GLY A 40 -69.55 31.36 -0.19
C GLY A 40 -68.11 31.75 0.13
N LEU A 41 -67.75 31.59 1.38
CA LEU A 41 -66.37 31.68 1.82
C LEU A 41 -65.78 30.27 1.67
N ALA A 42 -64.66 30.15 0.97
CA ALA A 42 -63.87 28.95 0.87
C ALA A 42 -62.69 29.04 1.86
N ILE A 43 -62.60 28.12 2.76
CA ILE A 43 -61.49 28.05 3.73
C ILE A 43 -60.77 26.71 3.47
N LYS A 44 -59.51 26.80 3.12
CA LYS A 44 -58.63 25.65 3.01
C LYS A 44 -57.94 25.49 4.40
N PHE A 45 -58.17 24.35 5.03
CA PHE A 45 -57.50 24.00 6.27
C PHE A 45 -56.28 23.17 5.94
N GLY A 46 -55.14 23.53 6.51
CA GLY A 46 -53.84 22.89 6.30
C GLY A 46 -52.75 23.93 6.06
N GLY A 47 -51.52 23.52 6.07
CA GLY A 47 -50.36 24.31 5.71
C GLY A 47 -50.14 24.37 4.18
N LYS A 48 -49.14 25.11 3.75
CA LYS A 48 -48.54 24.98 2.43
C LYS A 48 -47.73 23.66 2.42
N ASP A 49 -47.81 22.94 1.34
CA ASP A 49 -47.07 21.73 1.04
C ASP A 49 -46.50 21.93 -0.35
N THR A 50 -45.19 22.28 -0.42
CA THR A 50 -44.59 22.82 -1.66
C THR A 50 -44.25 21.72 -2.62
N ASP A 51 -43.75 20.59 -2.14
CA ASP A 51 -43.30 19.42 -2.96
C ASP A 51 -44.38 18.35 -3.09
N SER A 52 -45.46 18.45 -2.29
CA SER A 52 -46.62 17.57 -2.38
C SER A 52 -46.36 16.15 -1.88
N ASP A 53 -45.53 15.98 -0.88
CA ASP A 53 -45.24 14.68 -0.25
C ASP A 53 -46.27 14.34 0.89
N GLY A 54 -47.13 15.29 1.26
CA GLY A 54 -48.15 15.15 2.28
C GLY A 54 -47.73 15.70 3.64
N ILE A 55 -46.56 16.29 3.77
CA ILE A 55 -46.06 16.96 4.96
C ILE A 55 -46.08 18.47 4.69
N TYR A 56 -46.59 19.24 5.62
CA TYR A 56 -46.66 20.69 5.42
C TYR A 56 -45.28 21.34 5.63
N ASP A 57 -44.94 22.37 4.82
CA ASP A 57 -43.64 23.07 4.85
C ASP A 57 -43.14 23.43 6.26
N LYS A 58 -44.08 23.70 7.22
CA LYS A 58 -43.74 24.06 8.62
C LYS A 58 -43.23 22.86 9.44
N ASP A 59 -43.62 21.65 9.06
CA ASP A 59 -43.30 20.38 9.72
C ASP A 59 -42.30 19.56 8.88
N ASP A 60 -41.92 20.09 7.72
CA ASP A 60 -41.08 19.46 6.73
C ASP A 60 -39.64 20.00 6.82
N ALA A 61 -38.69 19.12 6.95
CA ALA A 61 -37.27 19.46 6.99
C ALA A 61 -36.67 19.70 5.58
N CYS A 62 -37.36 19.18 4.53
CA CYS A 62 -36.94 19.30 3.13
C CYS A 62 -38.09 19.84 2.23
N PRO A 63 -38.65 21.03 2.47
CA PRO A 63 -39.94 21.50 1.91
C PRO A 63 -40.00 21.61 0.37
N ASP A 64 -38.91 21.47 -0.34
CA ASP A 64 -38.83 21.63 -1.79
C ASP A 64 -38.49 20.28 -2.50
N VAL A 65 -38.31 19.18 -1.71
CA VAL A 65 -37.91 17.86 -2.23
C VAL A 65 -38.75 16.77 -1.57
N PRO A 66 -39.68 16.11 -2.30
CA PRO A 66 -40.56 15.11 -1.74
C PRO A 66 -39.81 14.00 -1.01
N GLY A 67 -40.27 13.66 0.20
CA GLY A 67 -39.60 12.66 1.01
C GLY A 67 -40.52 11.81 1.87
N LEU A 68 -39.99 11.26 2.94
CA LEU A 68 -40.70 10.31 3.80
C LEU A 68 -41.06 10.93 5.15
N ALA A 69 -42.24 10.59 5.63
CA ALA A 69 -42.69 11.01 6.96
C ALA A 69 -41.74 10.52 8.09
N ALA A 70 -41.06 9.43 7.90
CA ALA A 70 -40.07 8.90 8.83
C ALA A 70 -38.85 9.83 9.00
N PHE A 71 -38.56 10.64 7.99
CA PHE A 71 -37.45 11.59 7.94
C PHE A 71 -37.91 13.03 7.91
N ASN A 72 -39.17 13.30 8.42
CA ASN A 72 -39.78 14.62 8.46
C ASN A 72 -39.79 15.29 7.07
N GLY A 73 -40.10 14.56 6.01
CA GLY A 73 -40.19 15.10 4.66
C GLY A 73 -38.88 15.03 3.84
N CYS A 74 -37.79 14.54 4.41
CA CYS A 74 -36.57 14.36 3.63
C CYS A 74 -36.55 13.03 2.88
N PRO A 75 -35.88 12.97 1.68
CA PRO A 75 -35.79 11.78 0.89
C PRO A 75 -34.85 10.73 1.48
N ASP A 76 -35.11 9.48 1.10
CA ASP A 76 -34.29 8.29 1.24
C ASP A 76 -34.37 7.60 -0.13
N SER A 77 -33.36 7.89 -0.97
CA SER A 77 -33.44 7.60 -2.40
C SER A 77 -33.27 6.13 -2.77
N ASP A 78 -32.51 5.37 -1.97
CA ASP A 78 -32.28 3.94 -2.17
C ASP A 78 -33.10 3.04 -1.24
N GLY A 79 -33.70 3.62 -0.18
CA GLY A 79 -34.62 2.94 0.71
C GLY A 79 -33.95 2.07 1.78
N ASP A 80 -32.73 2.39 2.16
CA ASP A 80 -31.99 1.65 3.19
C ASP A 80 -32.35 2.07 4.63
N GLY A 81 -33.10 3.15 4.79
CA GLY A 81 -33.53 3.68 6.08
C GLY A 81 -32.67 4.81 6.62
N ILE A 82 -31.81 5.38 5.80
CA ILE A 82 -31.00 6.55 6.11
C ILE A 82 -31.40 7.67 5.15
N GLU A 83 -31.65 8.86 5.67
CA GLU A 83 -32.00 9.99 4.79
C GLU A 83 -30.81 10.42 3.95
N ASP A 84 -31.02 10.83 2.70
CA ASP A 84 -29.97 11.20 1.73
C ASP A 84 -28.94 12.18 2.28
N SER A 85 -29.38 13.10 3.17
CA SER A 85 -28.49 14.10 3.77
C SER A 85 -27.50 13.55 4.80
N LYS A 86 -27.73 12.32 5.28
CA LYS A 86 -26.92 11.60 6.27
C LYS A 86 -26.30 10.33 5.69
N ASP A 87 -26.62 10.07 4.44
CA ASP A 87 -26.15 8.93 3.70
C ASP A 87 -24.91 9.29 2.87
N ASP A 88 -23.86 8.53 3.07
CA ASP A 88 -22.62 8.67 2.31
C ASP A 88 -22.72 8.05 0.90
N CYS A 89 -23.76 7.20 0.66
CA CYS A 89 -24.04 6.51 -0.60
C CYS A 89 -25.51 6.59 -1.00
N PRO A 90 -26.14 7.78 -1.17
CA PRO A 90 -27.59 7.99 -1.22
C PRO A 90 -28.31 7.33 -2.40
N ASN A 91 -27.68 6.56 -3.24
CA ASN A 91 -28.25 5.85 -4.40
C ASN A 91 -27.92 4.37 -4.37
N GLU A 92 -27.25 3.86 -3.34
CA GLU A 92 -26.79 2.48 -3.22
C GLU A 92 -27.04 1.98 -1.80
N ALA A 93 -28.16 1.31 -1.58
CA ALA A 93 -28.61 0.85 -0.27
C ALA A 93 -27.53 0.07 0.49
N GLY A 94 -27.24 0.49 1.71
CA GLY A 94 -26.15 -0.08 2.48
C GLY A 94 -26.46 -0.26 3.96
N LEU A 95 -25.46 -0.22 4.78
CA LEU A 95 -25.53 -0.50 6.20
C LEU A 95 -25.36 0.77 7.04
N ALA A 96 -26.13 0.87 8.10
CA ALA A 96 -26.06 2.02 9.03
C ALA A 96 -24.67 2.18 9.67
N GLU A 97 -23.92 1.09 9.85
CA GLU A 97 -22.55 1.13 10.37
C GLU A 97 -21.55 1.75 9.40
N PHE A 98 -21.89 1.81 8.10
CA PHE A 98 -21.09 2.44 7.03
C PHE A 98 -21.76 3.72 6.50
N ASN A 99 -22.65 4.34 7.31
CA ASN A 99 -23.41 5.53 6.92
C ASN A 99 -24.14 5.37 5.59
N GLY A 100 -24.85 4.26 5.39
CA GLY A 100 -25.61 3.99 4.18
C GLY A 100 -24.82 3.38 3.02
N CYS A 101 -23.54 3.12 3.16
CA CYS A 101 -22.79 2.47 2.09
C CYS A 101 -22.82 0.94 2.18
N PRO A 102 -22.86 0.26 1.02
CA PRO A 102 -22.80 -1.20 0.97
C PRO A 102 -21.41 -1.74 1.36
N ASP A 103 -21.38 -2.98 1.81
CA ASP A 103 -20.23 -3.85 2.02
C ASP A 103 -20.56 -5.17 1.33
N SER A 104 -20.10 -5.31 0.08
CA SER A 104 -20.56 -6.36 -0.83
C SER A 104 -20.01 -7.74 -0.49
N ASP A 105 -18.84 -7.84 0.11
CA ASP A 105 -18.21 -9.11 0.48
C ASP A 105 -18.25 -9.41 1.98
N GLY A 106 -18.65 -8.41 2.80
CA GLY A 106 -18.90 -8.58 4.23
C GLY A 106 -17.64 -8.60 5.10
N ASP A 107 -16.55 -8.00 4.65
CA ASP A 107 -15.29 -7.99 5.40
C ASP A 107 -15.20 -6.86 6.43
N GLY A 108 -16.18 -5.95 6.41
CA GLY A 108 -16.29 -4.81 7.30
C GLY A 108 -15.58 -3.56 6.81
N VAL A 109 -15.31 -3.48 5.51
CA VAL A 109 -14.89 -2.27 4.79
C VAL A 109 -15.98 -1.93 3.76
N ALA A 110 -16.53 -0.73 3.81
CA ALA A 110 -17.54 -0.34 2.82
C ALA A 110 -16.93 -0.26 1.42
N ASP A 111 -17.70 -0.67 0.39
CA ASP A 111 -17.26 -0.77 -1.02
C ASP A 111 -16.55 0.49 -1.52
N LYS A 112 -17.00 1.68 -1.10
CA LYS A 112 -16.37 2.97 -1.47
C LYS A 112 -14.95 3.14 -0.94
N ASN A 113 -14.59 2.42 0.13
CA ASN A 113 -13.28 2.46 0.79
C ASN A 113 -12.49 1.17 0.58
N ASP A 114 -13.10 0.20 -0.11
CA ASP A 114 -12.56 -1.11 -0.35
C ASP A 114 -11.84 -1.16 -1.71
N ASN A 115 -10.59 -1.56 -1.67
CA ASN A 115 -9.81 -1.77 -2.87
C ASN A 115 -10.11 -3.12 -3.57
N CYS A 116 -10.85 -4.02 -2.88
CA CYS A 116 -11.24 -5.35 -3.35
C CYS A 116 -12.71 -5.67 -3.04
N PRO A 117 -13.71 -4.84 -3.44
CA PRO A 117 -15.07 -4.84 -2.90
C PRO A 117 -15.91 -6.09 -3.18
N THR A 118 -15.35 -7.12 -3.76
CA THR A 118 -16.02 -8.40 -4.05
C THR A 118 -15.26 -9.61 -3.49
N VAL A 119 -14.16 -9.38 -2.79
CA VAL A 119 -13.30 -10.44 -2.25
C VAL A 119 -12.85 -10.04 -0.85
N ALA A 120 -13.51 -10.58 0.15
CA ALA A 120 -13.28 -10.27 1.56
C ALA A 120 -11.80 -10.37 1.96
N GLY A 121 -11.32 -9.33 2.63
CA GLY A 121 -9.93 -9.23 3.00
C GLY A 121 -9.68 -8.56 4.34
N LEU A 122 -8.60 -7.84 4.45
CA LEU A 122 -8.16 -7.24 5.70
C LEU A 122 -8.40 -5.73 5.70
N LYS A 123 -8.94 -5.21 6.79
CA LYS A 123 -9.10 -3.74 6.99
C LYS A 123 -7.77 -2.99 6.89
N ALA A 124 -6.66 -3.61 7.31
CA ALA A 124 -5.32 -3.04 7.22
C ALA A 124 -4.84 -2.85 5.78
N LEU A 125 -5.40 -3.62 4.84
CA LEU A 125 -5.10 -3.60 3.41
C LEU A 125 -6.28 -3.05 2.58
N ALA A 126 -7.11 -2.21 3.22
CA ALA A 126 -8.28 -1.59 2.60
C ALA A 126 -9.17 -2.63 1.90
N GLY A 127 -9.56 -3.69 2.62
CA GLY A 127 -10.46 -4.74 2.16
C GLY A 127 -9.83 -5.80 1.26
N CYS A 128 -8.53 -5.76 0.98
CA CYS A 128 -7.91 -6.77 0.13
C CYS A 128 -7.36 -7.96 0.92
N PRO A 129 -7.44 -9.18 0.35
CA PRO A 129 -6.87 -10.39 0.94
C PRO A 129 -5.34 -10.35 0.95
N ASP A 130 -4.75 -11.11 1.87
CA ASP A 130 -3.32 -11.35 2.05
C ASP A 130 -3.18 -12.82 2.48
N ALA A 131 -2.86 -13.68 1.53
CA ALA A 131 -2.95 -15.12 1.70
C ALA A 131 -1.80 -15.71 2.52
N ASP A 132 -0.61 -15.11 2.48
CA ASP A 132 0.56 -15.56 3.22
C ASP A 132 0.86 -14.73 4.48
N GLY A 133 0.19 -13.58 4.63
CA GLY A 133 0.24 -12.76 5.84
C GLY A 133 1.48 -11.87 5.95
N ASP A 134 2.10 -11.50 4.85
CA ASP A 134 3.31 -10.68 4.83
C ASP A 134 3.04 -9.17 4.85
N GLY A 135 1.77 -8.77 4.72
CA GLY A 135 1.32 -7.38 4.74
C GLY A 135 1.28 -6.71 3.36
N VAL A 136 1.46 -7.47 2.28
CA VAL A 136 1.20 -7.07 0.90
C VAL A 136 -0.09 -7.72 0.43
N ALA A 137 -1.01 -6.96 -0.14
CA ALA A 137 -2.24 -7.54 -0.65
C ALA A 137 -1.96 -8.45 -1.85
N ASP A 138 -2.69 -9.58 -1.96
CA ASP A 138 -2.52 -10.59 -3.03
C ASP A 138 -2.48 -9.98 -4.44
N LYS A 139 -3.25 -8.92 -4.68
CA LYS A 139 -3.27 -8.22 -5.98
C LYS A 139 -2.00 -7.45 -6.31
N ASP A 140 -1.24 -7.04 -5.29
CA ASP A 140 -0.02 -6.25 -5.39
C ASP A 140 1.23 -7.12 -5.11
N ASP A 141 1.00 -8.40 -4.76
CA ASP A 141 2.01 -9.39 -4.42
C ASP A 141 2.38 -10.26 -5.62
N ASN A 142 3.67 -10.32 -5.92
CA ASN A 142 4.19 -11.20 -6.97
C ASN A 142 4.31 -12.67 -6.54
N CYS A 143 4.26 -12.94 -5.22
CA CYS A 143 4.37 -14.27 -4.62
C CYS A 143 3.27 -14.52 -3.56
N PRO A 144 1.96 -14.46 -3.89
CA PRO A 144 0.85 -14.39 -2.93
C PRO A 144 0.70 -15.60 -1.98
N ASN A 145 1.60 -16.55 -2.01
CA ASN A 145 1.60 -17.73 -1.15
C ASN A 145 2.96 -17.98 -0.48
N GLU A 146 3.89 -17.04 -0.63
CA GLU A 146 5.26 -17.15 -0.09
C GLU A 146 5.67 -15.81 0.50
N ALA A 147 5.46 -15.63 1.80
CA ALA A 147 5.70 -14.38 2.49
C ALA A 147 7.10 -13.79 2.27
N GLY A 148 7.12 -12.54 1.85
CA GLY A 148 8.34 -11.79 1.63
C GLY A 148 8.17 -10.30 1.94
N PRO A 149 9.22 -9.49 1.86
CA PRO A 149 9.11 -8.08 2.19
C PRO A 149 8.45 -7.27 1.07
N ALA A 150 7.67 -6.26 1.41
CA ALA A 150 7.08 -5.31 0.47
C ALA A 150 8.12 -4.65 -0.46
N ALA A 151 9.38 -4.51 0.00
CA ALA A 151 10.49 -4.01 -0.81
C ALA A 151 10.86 -4.93 -1.99
N ASN A 152 10.39 -6.19 -1.98
CA ASN A 152 10.52 -7.16 -3.07
C ASN A 152 9.15 -7.57 -3.63
N ASN A 153 8.15 -6.69 -3.51
CA ASN A 153 6.77 -6.92 -3.95
C ASN A 153 6.20 -8.25 -3.41
N GLY A 154 6.33 -8.47 -2.09
CA GLY A 154 5.81 -9.66 -1.42
C GLY A 154 6.61 -10.95 -1.61
N CYS A 155 7.65 -10.95 -2.46
CA CYS A 155 8.45 -12.17 -2.65
C CYS A 155 9.61 -12.26 -1.65
N PRO A 156 9.97 -13.47 -1.19
CA PRO A 156 11.20 -13.67 -0.44
C PRO A 156 12.42 -13.34 -1.31
N TRP A 157 13.47 -12.83 -0.67
CA TRP A 157 14.75 -12.66 -1.35
C TRP A 157 15.37 -14.02 -1.64
N LYS A 158 15.89 -14.19 -2.86
CA LYS A 158 16.56 -15.43 -3.25
C LYS A 158 17.95 -15.56 -2.65
N ASP A 159 18.34 -16.78 -2.37
CA ASP A 159 19.68 -17.26 -2.09
C ASP A 159 19.86 -18.50 -2.96
N SER A 160 20.47 -18.30 -4.14
CA SER A 160 20.44 -19.30 -5.21
C SER A 160 21.40 -20.48 -4.99
N ASP A 161 22.47 -20.28 -4.22
CA ASP A 161 23.45 -21.33 -3.91
C ASP A 161 23.39 -21.82 -2.45
N GLY A 162 22.60 -21.14 -1.60
CA GLY A 162 22.31 -21.57 -0.23
C GLY A 162 23.44 -21.30 0.77
N ASP A 163 24.28 -20.31 0.53
CA ASP A 163 25.42 -20.01 1.39
C ASP A 163 25.09 -19.05 2.54
N GLY A 164 23.83 -18.51 2.56
CA GLY A 164 23.34 -17.57 3.55
C GLY A 164 23.59 -16.10 3.20
N VAL A 165 24.10 -15.80 2.00
CA VAL A 165 24.14 -14.46 1.41
C VAL A 165 23.09 -14.38 0.32
N LEU A 166 22.19 -13.41 0.40
CA LEU A 166 21.13 -13.26 -0.60
C LEU A 166 21.70 -12.82 -1.95
N ASP A 167 21.12 -13.29 -3.06
CA ASP A 167 21.58 -12.98 -4.43
C ASP A 167 21.86 -11.49 -4.67
N LYS A 168 21.07 -10.60 -4.04
CA LYS A 168 21.24 -9.14 -4.18
C LYS A 168 22.48 -8.58 -3.49
N ASP A 169 23.00 -9.30 -2.50
CA ASP A 169 24.16 -8.92 -1.67
C ASP A 169 25.36 -9.81 -1.97
N ASP A 170 25.17 -10.84 -2.79
CA ASP A 170 26.15 -11.85 -3.15
C ASP A 170 26.89 -11.48 -4.46
N LYS A 171 28.22 -11.53 -4.40
CA LYS A 171 29.06 -11.32 -5.59
C LYS A 171 29.18 -12.57 -6.49
N CYS A 172 28.87 -13.75 -5.93
CA CYS A 172 28.96 -15.05 -6.62
C CYS A 172 27.65 -15.85 -6.48
N PRO A 173 26.46 -15.36 -6.91
CA PRO A 173 25.15 -15.90 -6.57
C PRO A 173 24.84 -17.34 -6.99
N ASN A 174 25.79 -18.04 -7.58
CA ASN A 174 25.66 -19.43 -8.03
C ASN A 174 26.81 -20.32 -7.55
N GLU A 175 27.68 -19.79 -6.67
CA GLU A 175 28.84 -20.51 -6.14
C GLU A 175 29.00 -20.24 -4.65
N ALA A 176 28.50 -21.14 -3.82
CA ALA A 176 28.47 -20.99 -2.39
C ALA A 176 29.82 -20.62 -1.77
N GLY A 177 29.84 -19.54 -1.03
CA GLY A 177 31.06 -19.02 -0.41
C GLY A 177 30.91 -18.69 1.05
N THR A 178 31.42 -17.56 1.49
CA THR A 178 31.32 -17.12 2.88
C THR A 178 30.78 -15.68 2.98
N VAL A 179 30.06 -15.40 4.05
CA VAL A 179 29.60 -14.03 4.36
C VAL A 179 30.77 -13.04 4.41
N ALA A 180 31.93 -13.48 4.95
CA ALA A 180 33.15 -12.65 5.01
C ALA A 180 33.70 -12.25 3.64
N ASN A 181 33.45 -13.09 2.61
CA ASN A 181 33.86 -12.86 1.22
C ASN A 181 32.68 -12.43 0.32
N ASN A 182 31.59 -11.90 0.91
CA ASN A 182 30.38 -11.47 0.20
C ASN A 182 29.82 -12.58 -0.72
N GLY A 183 29.69 -13.79 -0.21
CA GLY A 183 29.14 -14.94 -0.92
C GLY A 183 30.09 -15.65 -1.88
N CYS A 184 31.29 -15.18 -2.08
CA CYS A 184 32.25 -15.88 -2.95
C CYS A 184 33.06 -16.92 -2.19
N PRO A 185 33.38 -18.05 -2.83
CA PRO A 185 34.29 -19.04 -2.26
C PRO A 185 35.70 -18.48 -2.05
N GLU A 186 36.37 -18.95 -0.99
CA GLU A 186 37.78 -18.62 -0.77
C GLU A 186 38.66 -19.23 -1.86
N VAL A 187 39.35 -18.41 -2.61
CA VAL A 187 40.34 -18.87 -3.57
C VAL A 187 41.63 -19.21 -2.84
N LYS A 188 41.84 -20.50 -2.52
CA LYS A 188 43.08 -20.97 -1.93
C LYS A 188 44.06 -21.34 -3.04
N PRO A 189 45.31 -20.81 -3.00
CA PRO A 189 46.34 -21.26 -3.95
C PRO A 189 46.59 -22.76 -3.82
N ALA A 190 46.80 -23.40 -4.97
CA ALA A 190 47.10 -24.82 -5.00
C ALA A 190 48.38 -25.14 -4.18
N PRO A 191 48.50 -26.36 -3.60
CA PRO A 191 49.66 -26.74 -2.79
C PRO A 191 51.00 -26.55 -3.53
N GLU A 192 51.00 -26.73 -4.84
CA GLU A 192 52.18 -26.51 -5.70
C GLU A 192 52.60 -25.05 -5.74
N VAL A 193 51.63 -24.13 -5.82
CA VAL A 193 51.87 -22.68 -5.79
C VAL A 193 52.42 -22.26 -4.42
N MET A 194 51.82 -22.78 -3.33
CA MET A 194 52.33 -22.53 -1.96
C MET A 194 53.76 -23.05 -1.78
N LYS A 195 54.08 -24.24 -2.36
CA LYS A 195 55.44 -24.78 -2.38
C LYS A 195 56.38 -23.88 -3.17
N GLN A 196 55.99 -23.39 -4.31
CA GLN A 196 56.77 -22.49 -5.15
C GLN A 196 57.04 -21.16 -4.41
N LEU A 197 56.05 -20.59 -3.76
CA LEU A 197 56.20 -19.37 -2.94
C LEU A 197 57.22 -19.62 -1.79
N ASN A 198 57.10 -20.72 -1.08
CA ASN A 198 58.04 -21.09 -0.03
C ASN A 198 59.46 -21.31 -0.57
N ASP A 199 59.62 -21.90 -1.73
CA ASP A 199 60.94 -22.08 -2.38
C ASP A 199 61.55 -20.71 -2.78
N TYR A 200 60.74 -19.81 -3.30
CA TYR A 200 61.15 -18.40 -3.54
C TYR A 200 61.53 -17.68 -2.25
N ALA A 201 60.74 -17.77 -1.20
CA ALA A 201 60.97 -17.13 0.09
C ALA A 201 62.35 -17.53 0.67
N ARG A 202 62.79 -18.76 0.54
CA ARG A 202 64.10 -19.25 0.97
C ARG A 202 65.28 -18.64 0.19
N THR A 203 65.05 -18.09 -0.99
CA THR A 203 66.09 -17.49 -1.83
C THR A 203 66.15 -15.97 -1.69
N ILE A 204 65.31 -15.36 -0.83
CA ILE A 204 65.37 -13.95 -0.49
C ILE A 204 66.61 -13.67 0.36
N LEU A 205 67.51 -12.88 -0.17
CA LEU A 205 68.74 -12.50 0.51
C LEU A 205 68.71 -11.03 0.93
N PHE A 206 69.10 -10.79 2.20
CA PHE A 206 69.25 -9.50 2.78
C PHE A 206 70.70 -9.09 2.99
N ASP A 207 71.00 -7.83 3.05
CA ASP A 207 72.28 -7.34 3.48
C ASP A 207 72.56 -7.74 4.94
N SER A 208 73.83 -7.96 5.28
CA SER A 208 74.20 -8.42 6.63
C SER A 208 73.69 -7.46 7.71
N GLY A 209 72.92 -7.98 8.68
CA GLY A 209 72.35 -7.22 9.79
C GLY A 209 71.27 -6.20 9.38
N LYS A 210 70.79 -6.18 8.15
CA LYS A 210 69.78 -5.23 7.62
C LYS A 210 68.59 -5.92 7.06
N SER A 211 67.52 -5.14 6.77
CA SER A 211 66.32 -5.52 6.06
C SER A 211 66.30 -5.07 4.58
N SER A 212 67.40 -4.46 4.08
CA SER A 212 67.60 -4.14 2.66
C SER A 212 67.88 -5.41 1.87
N PHE A 213 67.25 -5.51 0.68
CA PHE A 213 67.48 -6.65 -0.21
C PHE A 213 68.78 -6.58 -0.96
N GLN A 214 69.43 -7.74 -1.13
CA GLN A 214 70.53 -7.84 -2.06
C GLN A 214 69.98 -7.79 -3.49
N LYS A 215 70.78 -7.26 -4.44
CA LYS A 215 70.36 -6.99 -5.82
C LYS A 215 69.80 -8.20 -6.57
N GLN A 216 70.28 -9.42 -6.26
CA GLN A 216 69.79 -10.67 -6.87
C GLN A 216 68.36 -11.07 -6.40
N THR A 217 67.89 -10.55 -5.28
CA THR A 217 66.57 -10.85 -4.71
C THR A 217 65.43 -10.22 -5.52
N ASP A 218 65.68 -9.17 -6.28
CA ASP A 218 64.69 -8.43 -7.02
C ASP A 218 63.88 -9.32 -8.00
N LYS A 219 64.54 -10.20 -8.71
CA LYS A 219 63.91 -11.16 -9.65
C LYS A 219 62.96 -12.12 -8.92
N VAL A 220 63.33 -12.56 -7.73
CA VAL A 220 62.51 -13.50 -6.92
C VAL A 220 61.27 -12.79 -6.42
N LEU A 221 61.42 -11.55 -5.89
CA LEU A 221 60.28 -10.76 -5.43
C LEU A 221 59.33 -10.43 -6.58
N GLN A 222 59.80 -10.10 -7.77
CA GLN A 222 58.96 -9.89 -8.94
C GLN A 222 58.15 -11.15 -9.33
N ALA A 223 58.78 -12.34 -9.24
CA ALA A 223 58.09 -13.61 -9.51
C ALA A 223 57.01 -13.89 -8.46
N MET A 224 57.25 -13.55 -7.18
CA MET A 224 56.26 -13.67 -6.13
C MET A 224 55.08 -12.69 -6.36
N VAL A 225 55.36 -11.43 -6.74
CA VAL A 225 54.32 -10.44 -7.11
C VAL A 225 53.43 -10.96 -8.24
N ALA A 226 53.99 -11.65 -9.24
CA ALA A 226 53.22 -12.24 -10.34
C ALA A 226 52.20 -13.29 -9.79
N ILE A 227 52.67 -14.16 -8.89
CA ILE A 227 51.79 -15.16 -8.26
C ILE A 227 50.70 -14.48 -7.40
N PHE A 228 51.04 -13.50 -6.58
CA PHE A 228 50.01 -12.79 -5.74
C PHE A 228 48.94 -12.13 -6.59
N LYS A 229 49.26 -11.60 -7.76
CA LYS A 229 48.29 -11.03 -8.70
C LYS A 229 47.33 -12.07 -9.30
N GLU A 230 47.69 -13.36 -9.33
CA GLU A 230 46.80 -14.43 -9.74
C GLU A 230 45.79 -14.83 -8.64
N TYR A 231 46.09 -14.47 -7.38
CA TYR A 231 45.27 -14.80 -6.21
C TYR A 231 44.92 -13.54 -5.37
N PRO A 232 44.23 -12.58 -5.95
CA PRO A 232 43.97 -11.27 -5.29
C PRO A 232 43.07 -11.36 -4.07
N GLN A 233 42.33 -12.48 -3.88
CA GLN A 233 41.45 -12.75 -2.75
C GLN A 233 42.08 -13.68 -1.69
N ALA A 234 43.30 -14.15 -1.90
CA ALA A 234 43.95 -15.03 -0.92
C ALA A 234 44.74 -14.26 0.10
N ASP A 235 44.63 -14.65 1.35
CA ASP A 235 45.46 -14.13 2.46
C ASP A 235 46.75 -14.93 2.58
N PHE A 236 47.88 -14.21 2.62
CA PHE A 236 49.18 -14.81 2.79
C PHE A 236 49.86 -14.31 4.08
N SER A 237 50.47 -15.25 4.83
CA SER A 237 51.29 -14.93 5.99
C SER A 237 52.79 -14.94 5.57
N ILE A 238 53.51 -13.91 5.96
CA ILE A 238 54.95 -13.76 5.73
C ILE A 238 55.66 -13.84 7.05
N GLU A 239 56.52 -14.86 7.19
CA GLU A 239 57.32 -15.08 8.40
C GLU A 239 58.81 -14.81 8.10
N GLY A 240 59.45 -14.02 8.93
CA GLY A 240 60.89 -13.74 8.85
C GLY A 240 61.66 -14.58 9.88
N HIS A 241 62.78 -15.06 9.50
CA HIS A 241 63.70 -15.81 10.37
C HIS A 241 65.12 -15.23 10.34
N THR A 242 65.88 -15.44 11.41
CA THR A 242 67.29 -15.13 11.52
C THR A 242 68.09 -16.37 11.98
N ASP A 243 69.36 -16.36 11.87
CA ASP A 243 70.23 -17.32 12.54
C ASP A 243 70.27 -17.05 14.06
N SER A 244 71.03 -17.85 14.79
CA SER A 244 71.18 -17.76 16.21
C SER A 244 72.24 -16.78 16.70
N ASP A 245 72.90 -16.08 15.80
CA ASP A 245 73.98 -15.14 16.14
C ASP A 245 73.40 -13.83 16.68
N GLY A 246 73.83 -13.41 17.88
CA GLY A 246 73.36 -12.19 18.54
C GLY A 246 72.34 -12.41 19.67
N SER A 247 71.69 -11.34 20.12
CA SER A 247 70.68 -11.46 21.15
C SER A 247 69.32 -11.81 20.58
N ALA A 248 68.51 -12.61 21.33
CA ALA A 248 67.18 -12.99 20.89
C ALA A 248 66.29 -11.76 20.57
N SER A 249 66.38 -10.68 21.33
CA SER A 249 65.62 -9.46 21.08
C SER A 249 66.02 -8.73 19.81
N SER A 250 67.32 -8.73 19.49
CA SER A 250 67.82 -8.13 18.24
C SER A 250 67.41 -8.96 17.03
N ASN A 251 67.45 -10.28 17.15
CA ASN A 251 67.06 -11.22 16.10
C ASN A 251 65.57 -11.16 15.82
N GLN A 252 64.73 -11.08 16.88
CA GLN A 252 63.28 -10.87 16.76
C GLN A 252 62.99 -9.60 15.95
N LEU A 253 63.59 -8.47 16.35
CA LEU A 253 63.38 -7.19 15.65
C LEU A 253 63.88 -7.23 14.20
N LEU A 254 64.96 -7.93 13.92
CA LEU A 254 65.50 -8.04 12.57
C LEU A 254 64.62 -8.93 11.67
N SER A 255 64.08 -10.04 12.24
CA SER A 255 63.17 -10.93 11.50
C SER A 255 61.84 -10.21 11.15
N GLU A 256 61.28 -9.46 12.08
CA GLU A 256 60.09 -8.61 11.86
C GLU A 256 60.33 -7.54 10.79
N ARG A 257 61.47 -6.85 10.82
CA ARG A 257 61.83 -5.85 9.80
C ARG A 257 61.97 -6.48 8.43
N ARG A 258 62.54 -7.69 8.33
CA ARG A 258 62.72 -8.43 7.08
C ARG A 258 61.36 -8.91 6.51
N ALA A 259 60.50 -9.47 7.35
CA ALA A 259 59.15 -9.85 6.96
C ALA A 259 58.33 -8.64 6.46
N ASN A 260 58.38 -7.49 7.21
CA ASN A 260 57.74 -6.26 6.79
C ASN A 260 58.32 -5.71 5.45
N ALA A 261 59.64 -5.79 5.24
CA ALA A 261 60.25 -5.33 3.99
C ALA A 261 59.76 -6.17 2.79
N VAL A 262 59.57 -7.49 2.94
CA VAL A 262 58.99 -8.35 1.92
C VAL A 262 57.50 -7.99 1.69
N ARG A 263 56.74 -7.84 2.76
CA ARG A 263 55.31 -7.44 2.65
C ARG A 263 55.15 -6.12 1.91
N ASP A 264 55.98 -5.12 2.25
CA ASP A 264 55.87 -3.78 1.68
C ASP A 264 56.31 -3.73 0.20
N TYR A 265 57.08 -4.76 -0.28
CA TYR A 265 57.45 -4.93 -1.67
C TYR A 265 56.37 -5.62 -2.48
N LEU A 266 55.65 -6.63 -1.89
CA LEU A 266 54.65 -7.45 -2.54
C LEU A 266 53.30 -6.79 -2.65
#